data_3972d59a4839acb7e1d2229358456124
#
_entry.id   3972d59a4839acb7e1d2229358456124
#
_cell.length_a   1.000
_cell.length_b   1.000
_cell.length_c   1.000
_cell.angle_alpha   90.00
_cell.angle_beta   90.00
_cell.angle_gamma   90.00
#
_symmetry.space_group_name_H-M   'P 1'
#
loop_
_entity.id
_entity.type
_entity.pdbx_description
1 polymer ?
#
loop_
_entity_poly.entity_id
_entity_poly.type
_entity_poly.pdbx_seq_one_letter_code
_entity_poly.pdbx_strand_id
1 'polypeptide(L)'
;GSLDTTLSFGASFRTTGASLDNIGIANGGNRYSVNGDDANLNYDTGLFSNVAKGTHDLELGFKNLPDIGLFLRGRYFIDLENIRGDSPLSDSAKREVGRDIELLDAYLSYDLPISTPVNIRLGNQVINWGESTFIQNGINVINPIDLTKYRVPGSELREALRPVPLLSASVQMTDNLTLEGFYQFKQEEMEIDPSGSYFSLKDTVGPGATHAMIGFGSFGQPNWESMVD
;
A
#
# COMPACT_ATOMS: atom_id res chain seq x y z
N GLY A 1 -16.72 23.08 -7.95
CA GLY A 1 -15.69 22.14 -7.51
C GLY A 1 -15.38 22.29 -6.04
N SER A 2 -14.86 21.23 -5.43
CA SER A 2 -14.43 21.20 -4.03
C SER A 2 -12.99 20.72 -3.94
N LEU A 3 -12.30 21.12 -2.88
CA LEU A 3 -10.98 20.62 -2.50
C LEU A 3 -11.01 20.27 -1.02
N ASP A 4 -10.84 19.00 -0.72
CA ASP A 4 -10.72 18.49 0.63
C ASP A 4 -9.26 18.13 0.92
N THR A 5 -8.77 18.54 2.10
CA THR A 5 -7.39 18.30 2.50
C THR A 5 -7.34 17.70 3.89
N THR A 6 -6.63 16.58 4.01
CA THR A 6 -6.32 15.93 5.29
C THR A 6 -4.82 15.98 5.53
N LEU A 7 -4.41 16.55 6.65
CA LEU A 7 -3.02 16.55 7.12
C LEU A 7 -2.95 15.68 8.37
N SER A 8 -1.97 14.77 8.42
CA SER A 8 -1.80 13.84 9.54
C SER A 8 -0.34 13.81 9.99
N PHE A 9 -0.16 13.67 11.29
CA PHE A 9 1.14 13.44 11.91
C PHE A 9 1.05 12.18 12.76
N GLY A 10 2.04 11.32 12.66
CA GLY A 10 2.06 10.07 13.38
C GLY A 10 3.46 9.65 13.78
N ALA A 11 3.56 8.88 14.86
CA ALA A 11 4.82 8.30 15.32
C ALA A 11 4.59 6.88 15.81
N SER A 12 5.57 6.01 15.58
CA SER A 12 5.57 4.63 16.07
C SER A 12 6.78 4.36 16.90
N PHE A 13 6.55 3.66 18.03
CA PHE A 13 7.59 3.35 19.01
C PHE A 13 7.66 1.84 19.23
N ARG A 14 8.87 1.32 19.23
CA ARG A 14 9.17 -0.02 19.71
C ARG A 14 9.36 0.02 21.22
N THR A 15 8.54 -0.72 21.95
CA THR A 15 8.54 -0.72 23.44
C THR A 15 9.32 -1.87 24.06
N THR A 16 9.66 -2.89 23.26
CA THR A 16 10.39 -4.08 23.71
C THR A 16 11.68 -4.26 22.93
N GLY A 17 12.74 -4.69 23.60
CA GLY A 17 14.02 -5.00 22.96
C GLY A 17 13.93 -6.16 21.95
N ALA A 18 15.00 -6.33 21.18
CA ALA A 18 15.15 -7.47 20.28
C ALA A 18 15.15 -8.80 21.06
N SER A 19 14.51 -9.82 20.48
CA SER A 19 14.52 -11.18 21.03
C SER A 19 15.31 -12.09 20.12
N LEU A 20 16.24 -12.85 20.67
CA LEU A 20 17.01 -13.87 19.95
C LEU A 20 16.10 -14.94 19.31
N ASP A 21 14.92 -15.20 19.88
CA ASP A 21 13.96 -16.14 19.33
C ASP A 21 13.29 -15.66 18.03
N ASN A 22 13.41 -14.37 17.74
CA ASN A 22 12.93 -13.75 16.50
C ASN A 22 14.05 -13.43 15.52
N ILE A 23 15.29 -13.72 15.85
CA ILE A 23 16.46 -13.52 14.99
C ILE A 23 16.90 -14.87 14.43
N GLY A 24 17.25 -14.90 13.14
CA GLY A 24 17.74 -16.10 12.48
C GLY A 24 19.06 -16.60 13.06
N ILE A 25 19.27 -17.93 13.06
CA ILE A 25 20.52 -18.55 13.53
C ILE A 25 21.73 -18.00 12.74
N ALA A 26 21.57 -17.74 11.46
CA ALA A 26 22.62 -17.13 10.63
C ALA A 26 23.02 -15.72 11.11
N ASN A 27 22.11 -15.01 11.77
CA ASN A 27 22.30 -13.69 12.34
C ASN A 27 22.56 -13.72 13.87
N GLY A 28 22.87 -14.92 14.40
CA GLY A 28 23.22 -15.09 15.83
C GLY A 28 22.05 -15.29 16.78
N GLY A 29 20.85 -15.53 16.27
CA GLY A 29 19.66 -15.82 17.04
C GLY A 29 19.32 -17.31 17.15
N ASN A 30 18.08 -17.61 17.50
CA ASN A 30 17.57 -18.97 17.73
C ASN A 30 16.56 -19.43 16.66
N ARG A 31 16.06 -18.51 15.81
CA ARG A 31 15.07 -18.83 14.79
C ARG A 31 15.71 -19.53 13.61
N TYR A 32 15.03 -20.52 13.03
CA TYR A 32 15.54 -21.30 11.90
C TYR A 32 15.73 -20.46 10.63
N SER A 33 14.82 -19.54 10.32
CA SER A 33 14.87 -18.68 9.14
C SER A 33 15.26 -17.25 9.51
N VAL A 34 16.05 -16.59 8.66
CA VAL A 34 16.36 -15.17 8.74
C VAL A 34 15.23 -14.29 8.20
N ASN A 35 14.31 -14.84 7.41
CA ASN A 35 13.15 -14.09 6.94
C ASN A 35 12.33 -13.54 8.11
N GLY A 36 12.05 -12.23 8.06
CA GLY A 36 11.23 -11.54 9.06
C GLY A 36 11.94 -11.29 10.39
N ASP A 37 13.26 -11.27 10.43
CA ASP A 37 14.03 -10.84 11.60
C ASP A 37 14.50 -9.38 11.54
N ASP A 38 14.27 -8.69 10.44
CA ASP A 38 14.66 -7.29 10.19
C ASP A 38 14.29 -6.33 11.32
N ALA A 39 13.08 -6.45 11.89
CA ALA A 39 12.67 -5.61 13.01
C ALA A 39 13.56 -5.81 14.24
N ASN A 40 14.09 -7.02 14.45
CA ASN A 40 14.94 -7.35 15.60
C ASN A 40 16.43 -7.09 15.33
N LEU A 41 16.85 -7.07 14.08
CA LEU A 41 18.21 -6.77 13.68
C LEU A 41 18.48 -5.27 13.52
N ASN A 42 17.51 -4.55 12.94
CA ASN A 42 17.74 -3.21 12.41
C ASN A 42 17.16 -2.11 13.28
N TYR A 43 16.36 -2.45 14.31
CA TYR A 43 15.66 -1.46 15.12
C TYR A 43 15.79 -1.75 16.61
N ASP A 44 16.26 -0.76 17.35
CA ASP A 44 16.26 -0.75 18.80
C ASP A 44 14.92 -0.32 19.41
N THR A 45 14.82 -0.34 20.74
CA THR A 45 13.70 0.30 21.46
C THR A 45 13.72 1.81 21.23
N GLY A 46 12.54 2.38 21.03
CA GLY A 46 12.38 3.81 20.80
C GLY A 46 11.59 4.11 19.54
N LEU A 47 11.76 5.30 19.02
CA LEU A 47 11.11 5.79 17.82
C LEU A 47 11.64 5.04 16.58
N PHE A 48 10.75 4.47 15.77
CA PHE A 48 11.14 3.84 14.50
C PHE A 48 10.40 4.41 13.28
N SER A 49 9.42 5.30 13.49
CA SER A 49 8.72 6.00 12.43
C SER A 49 8.20 7.34 12.95
N ASN A 50 8.39 8.41 12.18
CA ASN A 50 7.93 9.76 12.48
C ASN A 50 7.46 10.44 11.20
N VAL A 51 6.16 10.44 10.98
CA VAL A 51 5.54 10.76 9.69
C VAL A 51 4.77 12.07 9.74
N ALA A 52 4.97 12.88 8.71
CA ALA A 52 4.03 13.91 8.28
C ALA A 52 3.49 13.53 6.90
N LYS A 53 2.16 13.54 6.74
CA LYS A 53 1.51 13.22 5.47
C LYS A 53 0.35 14.15 5.15
N GLY A 54 0.03 14.25 3.86
CA GLY A 54 -1.13 14.96 3.37
C GLY A 54 -1.84 14.18 2.26
N THR A 55 -3.16 14.23 2.28
CA THR A 55 -4.04 13.72 1.22
C THR A 55 -4.95 14.84 0.75
N HIS A 56 -5.11 14.98 -0.56
CA HIS A 56 -5.92 15.99 -1.20
C HIS A 56 -6.89 15.35 -2.17
N ASP A 57 -8.17 15.62 -2.01
CA ASP A 57 -9.24 15.22 -2.91
C ASP A 57 -9.77 16.45 -3.63
N LEU A 58 -9.65 16.46 -4.96
CA LEU A 58 -10.13 17.54 -5.82
C LEU A 58 -11.28 17.03 -6.69
N GLU A 59 -12.45 17.65 -6.55
CA GLU A 59 -13.59 17.42 -7.40
C GLU A 59 -13.90 18.65 -8.27
N LEU A 60 -13.97 18.46 -9.57
CA LEU A 60 -14.28 19.51 -10.53
C LEU A 60 -15.52 19.14 -11.34
N GLY A 61 -16.49 20.05 -11.39
CA GLY A 61 -17.60 20.03 -12.33
C GLY A 61 -17.45 21.18 -13.34
N PHE A 62 -17.94 21.00 -14.52
CA PHE A 62 -17.78 21.95 -15.63
C PHE A 62 -19.08 22.65 -15.94
N LYS A 63 -19.14 23.99 -15.91
CA LYS A 63 -20.35 24.78 -16.13
C LYS A 63 -21.03 24.50 -17.49
N ASN A 64 -20.22 24.26 -18.51
CA ASN A 64 -20.71 24.01 -19.87
C ASN A 64 -20.96 22.52 -20.17
N LEU A 65 -20.58 21.63 -19.27
CA LEU A 65 -20.72 20.17 -19.35
C LEU A 65 -21.16 19.66 -17.96
N PRO A 66 -22.42 19.94 -17.56
CA PRO A 66 -22.87 19.69 -16.19
C PRO A 66 -22.87 18.22 -15.79
N ASP A 67 -22.94 17.33 -16.79
CA ASP A 67 -22.98 15.88 -16.57
C ASP A 67 -21.57 15.26 -16.49
N ILE A 68 -20.50 16.07 -16.64
CA ILE A 68 -19.12 15.61 -16.56
C ILE A 68 -18.46 16.12 -15.30
N GLY A 69 -17.84 15.19 -14.56
CA GLY A 69 -17.01 15.46 -13.40
C GLY A 69 -15.57 14.95 -13.58
N LEU A 70 -14.63 15.56 -12.89
CA LEU A 70 -13.26 15.07 -12.73
C LEU A 70 -12.98 14.91 -11.25
N PHE A 71 -12.48 13.74 -10.85
CA PHE A 71 -11.99 13.48 -9.51
C PHE A 71 -10.49 13.18 -9.55
N LEU A 72 -9.74 13.83 -8.66
CA LEU A 72 -8.30 13.59 -8.46
C LEU A 72 -8.04 13.44 -6.96
N ARG A 73 -7.29 12.39 -6.59
CA ARG A 73 -6.77 12.19 -5.23
C ARG A 73 -5.26 12.08 -5.28
N GLY A 74 -4.58 12.97 -4.58
CA GLY A 74 -3.15 12.95 -4.40
C GLY A 74 -2.76 12.72 -2.94
N ARG A 75 -1.66 12.00 -2.72
CA ARG A 75 -1.08 11.75 -1.41
C ARG A 75 0.41 12.04 -1.43
N TYR A 76 0.93 12.52 -0.33
CA TYR A 76 2.37 12.55 -0.05
C TYR A 76 2.63 12.27 1.42
N PHE A 77 3.82 11.74 1.71
CA PHE A 77 4.30 11.62 3.08
C PHE A 77 5.82 11.74 3.15
N ILE A 78 6.30 12.03 4.34
CA ILE A 78 7.71 12.00 4.72
C ILE A 78 7.84 11.39 6.11
N ASP A 79 8.67 10.36 6.23
CA ASP A 79 9.07 9.73 7.49
C ASP A 79 10.52 10.11 7.78
N LEU A 80 10.70 10.99 8.75
CA LEU A 80 12.03 11.52 9.08
C LEU A 80 12.94 10.46 9.70
N GLU A 81 12.38 9.51 10.44
CA GLU A 81 13.13 8.44 11.07
C GLU A 81 13.67 7.46 10.03
N ASN A 82 12.82 7.01 9.10
CA ASN A 82 13.24 6.11 8.02
C ASN A 82 14.23 6.76 7.03
N ILE A 83 14.25 8.09 6.91
CA ILE A 83 15.20 8.80 6.04
C ILE A 83 16.54 9.04 6.73
N ARG A 84 16.53 9.45 8.00
CA ARG A 84 17.69 10.00 8.73
C ARG A 84 18.14 9.15 9.90
N GLY A 85 17.33 8.20 10.33
CA GLY A 85 17.65 7.28 11.42
C GLY A 85 18.80 6.33 11.07
N ASP A 86 19.30 5.65 12.10
CA ASP A 86 20.47 4.77 12.02
C ASP A 86 20.16 3.39 11.43
N SER A 87 18.90 3.11 11.08
CA SER A 87 18.51 1.82 10.48
C SER A 87 19.23 1.59 9.14
N PRO A 88 19.82 0.39 8.92
CA PRO A 88 20.62 0.08 7.75
C PRO A 88 19.78 -0.21 6.49
N LEU A 89 18.87 0.70 6.17
CA LEU A 89 18.00 0.61 5.00
C LEU A 89 18.79 0.92 3.72
N SER A 90 18.57 0.14 2.68
CA SER A 90 19.05 0.45 1.34
C SER A 90 18.39 1.75 0.82
N ASP A 91 19.03 2.39 -0.19
CA ASP A 91 18.44 3.60 -0.81
C ASP A 91 17.07 3.34 -1.46
N SER A 92 16.85 2.12 -1.96
CA SER A 92 15.54 1.71 -2.49
C SER A 92 14.51 1.59 -1.36
N ALA A 93 14.86 0.94 -0.25
CA ALA A 93 13.98 0.82 0.91
C ALA A 93 13.64 2.21 1.51
N LYS A 94 14.63 3.10 1.65
CA LYS A 94 14.42 4.48 2.12
C LYS A 94 13.47 5.29 1.23
N ARG A 95 13.46 5.04 -0.08
CA ARG A 95 12.49 5.67 -0.99
C ARG A 95 11.06 5.19 -0.73
N GLU A 96 10.89 3.90 -0.47
CA GLU A 96 9.56 3.32 -0.27
C GLU A 96 8.93 3.66 1.09
N VAL A 97 9.71 3.54 2.18
CA VAL A 97 9.18 3.77 3.54
C VAL A 97 9.46 5.16 4.08
N GLY A 98 10.36 5.91 3.46
CA GLY A 98 10.80 7.22 3.98
C GLY A 98 10.05 8.40 3.37
N ARG A 99 9.70 8.35 2.10
CA ARG A 99 8.95 9.45 1.45
C ARG A 99 8.33 8.99 0.15
N ASP A 100 7.18 9.56 -0.14
CA ASP A 100 6.49 9.31 -1.41
C ASP A 100 5.58 10.48 -1.78
N ILE A 101 5.30 10.62 -3.07
CA ILE A 101 4.27 11.49 -3.63
C ILE A 101 3.60 10.74 -4.78
N GLU A 102 2.29 10.56 -4.69
CA GLU A 102 1.54 9.72 -5.59
C GLU A 102 0.19 10.35 -5.96
N LEU A 103 -0.17 10.22 -7.23
CA LEU A 103 -1.53 10.45 -7.70
C LEU A 103 -2.27 9.12 -7.62
N LEU A 104 -3.20 9.02 -6.70
CA LEU A 104 -4.03 7.84 -6.48
C LEU A 104 -5.18 7.80 -7.49
N ASP A 105 -6.39 8.15 -7.06
CA ASP A 105 -7.54 8.21 -7.96
C ASP A 105 -7.40 9.36 -8.97
N ALA A 106 -7.70 9.08 -10.23
CA ALA A 106 -7.74 10.08 -11.29
C ALA A 106 -8.71 9.59 -12.38
N TYR A 107 -9.96 10.04 -12.32
CA TYR A 107 -10.99 9.59 -13.26
C TYR A 107 -11.94 10.70 -13.67
N LEU A 108 -12.48 10.56 -14.87
CA LEU A 108 -13.64 11.32 -15.35
C LEU A 108 -14.92 10.54 -15.02
N SER A 109 -15.95 11.24 -14.58
CA SER A 109 -17.30 10.73 -14.42
C SER A 109 -18.24 11.37 -15.43
N TYR A 110 -19.20 10.59 -15.93
CA TYR A 110 -20.24 11.05 -16.83
C TYR A 110 -21.59 10.49 -16.40
N ASP A 111 -22.49 11.40 -16.04
CA ASP A 111 -23.87 11.09 -15.75
C ASP A 111 -24.68 11.20 -17.04
N LEU A 112 -25.22 10.09 -17.54
CA LEU A 112 -25.99 10.10 -18.79
C LEU A 112 -27.28 10.88 -18.60
N PRO A 113 -27.59 11.86 -19.47
CA PRO A 113 -28.81 12.66 -19.38
C PRO A 113 -30.05 11.91 -19.92
N ILE A 114 -30.35 10.77 -19.29
CA ILE A 114 -31.50 9.90 -19.64
C ILE A 114 -32.36 9.68 -18.40
N SER A 115 -33.60 9.17 -18.58
CA SER A 115 -34.54 8.96 -17.49
C SER A 115 -34.08 7.94 -16.44
N THR A 116 -33.29 6.95 -16.84
CA THR A 116 -32.67 5.98 -15.93
C THR A 116 -31.31 6.52 -15.50
N PRO A 117 -31.03 6.71 -14.19
CA PRO A 117 -29.74 7.19 -13.73
C PRO A 117 -28.62 6.20 -14.12
N VAL A 118 -27.68 6.66 -14.93
CA VAL A 118 -26.50 5.91 -15.34
C VAL A 118 -25.27 6.76 -15.12
N ASN A 119 -24.33 6.29 -14.30
CA ASN A 119 -23.02 6.90 -14.10
C ASN A 119 -21.94 6.04 -14.70
N ILE A 120 -21.07 6.65 -15.48
CA ILE A 120 -19.89 6.00 -16.08
C ILE A 120 -18.65 6.69 -15.56
N ARG A 121 -17.62 5.92 -15.17
CA ARG A 121 -16.32 6.44 -14.75
C ARG A 121 -15.21 5.81 -15.57
N LEU A 122 -14.25 6.62 -16.00
CA LEU A 122 -13.09 6.19 -16.78
C LEU A 122 -11.81 6.78 -16.19
N GLY A 123 -10.87 5.94 -15.85
CA GLY A 123 -9.56 6.35 -15.29
C GLY A 123 -9.09 5.43 -14.18
N ASN A 124 -8.08 5.91 -13.45
CA ASN A 124 -7.57 5.21 -12.26
C ASN A 124 -8.54 5.40 -11.10
N GLN A 125 -9.05 4.31 -10.56
CA GLN A 125 -10.02 4.37 -9.47
C GLN A 125 -9.98 3.10 -8.61
N VAL A 126 -10.40 3.26 -7.37
CA VAL A 126 -10.67 2.16 -6.44
C VAL A 126 -12.15 1.79 -6.55
N ILE A 127 -12.43 0.49 -6.75
CA ILE A 127 -13.79 -0.07 -6.67
C ILE A 127 -13.95 -0.74 -5.32
N ASN A 128 -15.00 -0.36 -4.61
CA ASN A 128 -15.38 -0.99 -3.34
C ASN A 128 -16.80 -1.56 -3.46
N TRP A 129 -16.88 -2.88 -3.53
CA TRP A 129 -18.14 -3.64 -3.51
C TRP A 129 -18.39 -4.32 -2.15
N GLY A 130 -17.90 -3.71 -1.07
CA GLY A 130 -18.03 -4.20 0.28
C GLY A 130 -16.80 -4.98 0.77
N GLU A 131 -16.89 -5.48 1.98
CA GLU A 131 -15.80 -6.21 2.64
C GLU A 131 -15.99 -7.71 2.53
N SER A 132 -14.94 -8.41 2.12
CA SER A 132 -14.89 -9.87 2.07
C SER A 132 -14.13 -10.39 3.28
N THR A 133 -14.77 -10.41 4.45
CA THR A 133 -14.11 -10.73 5.72
C THR A 133 -13.69 -12.20 5.82
N PHE A 134 -14.43 -13.12 5.19
CA PHE A 134 -14.23 -14.56 5.35
C PHE A 134 -13.69 -15.30 4.12
N ILE A 135 -13.60 -14.61 2.97
CA ILE A 135 -13.14 -15.22 1.72
C ILE A 135 -11.90 -14.48 1.27
N GLN A 136 -10.74 -15.14 1.36
CA GLN A 136 -9.50 -14.59 0.82
C GLN A 136 -9.63 -14.39 -0.69
N ASN A 137 -9.07 -13.28 -1.22
CA ASN A 137 -9.15 -12.92 -2.62
C ASN A 137 -10.60 -12.79 -3.16
N GLY A 138 -11.50 -12.29 -2.32
CA GLY A 138 -12.87 -11.98 -2.72
C GLY A 138 -12.98 -10.72 -3.59
N ILE A 139 -14.08 -10.00 -3.44
CA ILE A 139 -14.45 -8.85 -4.30
C ILE A 139 -13.41 -7.71 -4.26
N ASN A 140 -12.62 -7.61 -3.20
CA ASN A 140 -11.62 -6.54 -3.03
C ASN A 140 -10.27 -6.80 -3.74
N VAL A 141 -10.12 -7.94 -4.41
CA VAL A 141 -8.89 -8.30 -5.14
C VAL A 141 -8.62 -7.40 -6.35
N ILE A 142 -9.61 -6.64 -6.81
CA ILE A 142 -9.50 -5.73 -7.96
C ILE A 142 -8.43 -4.67 -7.72
N ASN A 143 -8.42 -4.08 -6.52
CA ASN A 143 -7.47 -3.07 -6.11
C ASN A 143 -6.44 -3.69 -5.16
N PRO A 144 -5.19 -3.90 -5.60
CA PRO A 144 -4.14 -4.43 -4.75
C PRO A 144 -3.78 -3.46 -3.63
N ILE A 145 -3.26 -4.02 -2.55
CA ILE A 145 -2.85 -3.24 -1.37
C ILE A 145 -1.36 -2.95 -1.46
N ASP A 146 -0.98 -1.72 -1.18
CA ASP A 146 0.38 -1.33 -0.83
C ASP A 146 0.55 -1.47 0.70
N LEU A 147 1.26 -2.51 1.12
CA LEU A 147 1.47 -2.78 2.55
C LEU A 147 2.35 -1.72 3.21
N THR A 148 3.27 -1.10 2.47
CA THR A 148 4.14 -0.06 3.02
C THR A 148 3.32 1.15 3.44
N LYS A 149 2.35 1.55 2.61
CA LYS A 149 1.48 2.69 2.85
C LYS A 149 0.41 2.39 3.89
N TYR A 150 -0.06 1.14 3.96
CA TYR A 150 -1.00 0.69 5.00
C TYR A 150 -0.41 0.83 6.41
N ARG A 151 0.91 0.65 6.54
CA ARG A 151 1.63 0.69 7.83
C ARG A 151 2.16 2.06 8.23
N VAL A 152 2.03 3.05 7.37
CA VAL A 152 2.36 4.44 7.71
C VAL A 152 1.46 4.91 8.86
N PRO A 153 2.02 5.44 9.96
CA PRO A 153 1.22 5.91 11.10
C PRO A 153 0.12 6.88 10.68
N GLY A 154 -1.11 6.59 11.11
CA GLY A 154 -2.29 7.38 10.77
C GLY A 154 -2.82 7.18 9.34
N SER A 155 -2.43 6.10 8.65
CA SER A 155 -2.98 5.76 7.34
C SER A 155 -4.37 5.14 7.43
N GLU A 156 -5.22 5.47 6.48
CA GLU A 156 -6.51 4.85 6.27
C GLU A 156 -6.42 3.76 5.19
N LEU A 157 -7.30 2.75 5.25
CA LEU A 157 -7.31 1.67 4.26
C LEU A 157 -7.43 2.18 2.82
N ARG A 158 -8.23 3.22 2.59
CA ARG A 158 -8.39 3.84 1.26
C ARG A 158 -7.10 4.41 0.69
N GLU A 159 -6.12 4.74 1.53
CA GLU A 159 -4.82 5.25 1.12
C GLU A 159 -3.85 4.12 0.75
N ALA A 160 -4.11 2.91 1.21
CA ALA A 160 -3.31 1.73 0.92
C ALA A 160 -3.80 0.96 -0.31
N LEU A 161 -5.06 1.15 -0.72
CA LEU A 161 -5.60 0.54 -1.93
C LEU A 161 -5.05 1.27 -3.16
N ARG A 162 -4.45 0.52 -4.08
CA ARG A 162 -3.92 1.06 -5.33
C ARG A 162 -5.02 1.18 -6.37
N PRO A 163 -5.30 2.39 -6.87
CA PRO A 163 -6.23 2.57 -7.97
C PRO A 163 -5.72 1.88 -9.24
N VAL A 164 -6.64 1.30 -10.00
CA VAL A 164 -6.34 0.65 -11.27
C VAL A 164 -7.07 1.32 -12.41
N PRO A 165 -6.48 1.36 -13.63
CA PRO A 165 -7.12 1.94 -14.79
C PRO A 165 -8.28 1.05 -15.25
N LEU A 166 -9.49 1.58 -15.13
CA LEU A 166 -10.71 0.86 -15.51
C LEU A 166 -11.82 1.78 -16.00
N LEU A 167 -12.77 1.16 -16.69
CA LEU A 167 -14.08 1.71 -17.00
C LEU A 167 -15.09 1.06 -16.06
N SER A 168 -15.83 1.85 -15.28
CA SER A 168 -16.95 1.36 -14.49
C SER A 168 -18.26 1.99 -14.93
N ALA A 169 -19.35 1.27 -14.74
CA ALA A 169 -20.69 1.75 -14.99
C ALA A 169 -21.63 1.31 -13.86
N SER A 170 -22.47 2.22 -13.42
CA SER A 170 -23.54 2.00 -12.43
C SER A 170 -24.86 2.41 -13.04
N VAL A 171 -25.85 1.53 -12.99
CA VAL A 171 -27.19 1.74 -13.55
C VAL A 171 -28.23 1.51 -12.47
N GLN A 172 -28.98 2.52 -12.11
CA GLN A 172 -30.10 2.39 -11.17
C GLN A 172 -31.34 1.89 -11.93
N MET A 173 -31.54 0.57 -11.90
CA MET A 173 -32.64 -0.09 -12.62
C MET A 173 -34.01 0.21 -12.00
N THR A 174 -34.09 0.30 -10.67
CA THR A 174 -35.27 0.64 -9.89
C THR A 174 -34.86 1.40 -8.64
N ASP A 175 -35.80 1.90 -7.84
CA ASP A 175 -35.51 2.58 -6.56
C ASP A 175 -34.69 1.71 -5.57
N ASN A 176 -34.79 0.38 -5.72
CA ASN A 176 -34.14 -0.59 -4.81
C ASN A 176 -33.12 -1.50 -5.48
N LEU A 177 -32.82 -1.31 -6.77
CA LEU A 177 -31.90 -2.16 -7.52
C LEU A 177 -30.94 -1.32 -8.35
N THR A 178 -29.66 -1.43 -8.03
CA THR A 178 -28.57 -0.88 -8.83
C THR A 178 -27.71 -2.01 -9.38
N LEU A 179 -27.39 -1.96 -10.66
CA LEU A 179 -26.47 -2.86 -11.32
C LEU A 179 -25.14 -2.12 -11.55
N GLU A 180 -24.05 -2.72 -11.12
CA GLU A 180 -22.69 -2.19 -11.34
C GLU A 180 -21.84 -3.19 -12.10
N GLY A 181 -20.95 -2.67 -12.94
CA GLY A 181 -20.00 -3.46 -13.70
C GLY A 181 -18.74 -2.66 -14.02
N PHE A 182 -17.66 -3.36 -14.32
CA PHE A 182 -16.40 -2.72 -14.71
C PHE A 182 -15.65 -3.55 -15.75
N TYR A 183 -14.74 -2.86 -16.46
CA TYR A 183 -13.72 -3.46 -17.30
C TYR A 183 -12.36 -2.88 -16.93
N GLN A 184 -11.44 -3.73 -16.49
CA GLN A 184 -10.09 -3.35 -16.07
C GLN A 184 -9.13 -3.43 -17.25
N PHE A 185 -8.40 -2.34 -17.54
CA PHE A 185 -7.47 -2.27 -18.68
C PHE A 185 -6.09 -2.82 -18.33
N LYS A 186 -5.68 -2.72 -17.06
CA LYS A 186 -4.37 -3.16 -16.58
C LYS A 186 -4.49 -3.68 -15.15
N GLN A 187 -3.84 -4.80 -14.85
CA GLN A 187 -3.67 -5.29 -13.49
C GLN A 187 -2.45 -4.64 -12.86
N GLU A 188 -2.57 -4.25 -11.59
CA GLU A 188 -1.46 -3.81 -10.75
C GLU A 188 -1.15 -4.90 -9.71
N GLU A 189 0.10 -4.92 -9.24
CA GLU A 189 0.57 -5.88 -8.24
C GLU A 189 0.48 -5.29 -6.83
N MET A 190 0.39 -6.18 -5.84
CA MET A 190 0.52 -5.81 -4.43
C MET A 190 1.96 -5.38 -4.15
N GLU A 191 2.13 -4.30 -3.41
CA GLU A 191 3.43 -3.87 -2.92
C GLU A 191 3.65 -4.36 -1.49
N ILE A 192 4.83 -4.95 -1.25
CA ILE A 192 5.23 -5.49 0.04
C ILE A 192 6.29 -4.60 0.69
N ASP A 193 6.42 -4.73 2.00
CA ASP A 193 7.44 -3.98 2.74
C ASP A 193 8.84 -4.31 2.20
N PRO A 194 9.69 -3.29 1.96
CA PRO A 194 11.05 -3.51 1.50
C PRO A 194 11.89 -4.21 2.57
N SER A 195 12.82 -5.06 2.10
CA SER A 195 13.78 -5.75 2.97
C SER A 195 14.56 -4.76 3.82
N GLY A 196 14.79 -5.10 5.08
CA GLY A 196 15.45 -4.27 6.07
C GLY A 196 14.50 -3.35 6.84
N SER A 197 13.26 -3.12 6.36
CA SER A 197 12.30 -2.26 7.06
C SER A 197 11.66 -2.96 8.27
N TYR A 198 11.08 -2.17 9.18
CA TYR A 198 10.53 -2.69 10.44
C TYR A 198 9.49 -3.80 10.26
N PHE A 199 8.69 -3.73 9.22
CA PHE A 199 7.63 -4.69 8.93
C PHE A 199 7.98 -5.70 7.84
N SER A 200 9.21 -5.68 7.35
CA SER A 200 9.67 -6.67 6.37
C SER A 200 9.51 -8.09 6.88
N LEU A 201 9.03 -8.95 6.02
CA LEU A 201 8.88 -10.38 6.29
C LEU A 201 9.76 -11.23 5.35
N LYS A 202 10.48 -10.61 4.42
CA LYS A 202 11.20 -11.30 3.35
C LYS A 202 12.49 -10.54 2.98
N ASP A 203 13.60 -11.28 2.89
CA ASP A 203 14.89 -10.77 2.40
C ASP A 203 15.15 -11.13 0.94
N THR A 204 14.30 -11.97 0.37
CA THR A 204 14.50 -12.58 -0.95
C THR A 204 13.65 -11.99 -2.06
N VAL A 205 12.65 -11.16 -1.74
CA VAL A 205 11.72 -10.54 -2.72
C VAL A 205 11.35 -9.12 -2.30
N GLY A 206 11.05 -8.29 -3.29
CA GLY A 206 10.65 -6.91 -3.09
C GLY A 206 11.79 -5.90 -3.15
N PRO A 207 11.48 -4.61 -2.96
CA PRO A 207 12.49 -3.56 -2.96
C PRO A 207 13.55 -3.79 -1.88
N GLY A 208 14.83 -3.65 -2.24
CA GLY A 208 15.94 -3.83 -1.29
C GLY A 208 16.28 -5.27 -0.96
N ALA A 209 15.68 -6.27 -1.63
CA ALA A 209 16.05 -7.67 -1.45
C ALA A 209 17.52 -7.91 -1.83
N THR A 210 18.25 -8.54 -0.91
CA THR A 210 19.71 -8.81 -1.04
C THR A 210 20.03 -10.29 -0.96
N HIS A 211 19.03 -11.14 -0.70
CA HIS A 211 19.22 -12.57 -0.49
C HIS A 211 18.50 -13.39 -1.56
N ALA A 212 19.06 -14.54 -1.90
CA ALA A 212 18.38 -15.56 -2.69
C ALA A 212 18.20 -16.83 -1.86
N MET A 213 16.99 -17.40 -1.90
CA MET A 213 16.71 -18.66 -1.21
C MET A 213 17.20 -19.84 -2.06
N ILE A 214 18.08 -20.66 -1.51
CA ILE A 214 18.62 -21.83 -2.19
C ILE A 214 18.05 -23.09 -1.53
N GLY A 215 17.37 -23.93 -2.33
CA GLY A 215 16.94 -25.26 -1.92
C GLY A 215 15.83 -25.33 -0.88
N PHE A 216 15.14 -24.25 -0.59
CA PHE A 216 13.98 -24.21 0.33
C PHE A 216 14.21 -24.96 1.67
N GLY A 217 15.39 -24.83 2.25
CA GLY A 217 15.74 -25.54 3.48
C GLY A 217 16.09 -27.01 3.32
N SER A 218 16.22 -27.50 2.08
CA SER A 218 16.49 -28.93 1.81
C SER A 218 17.88 -29.39 2.22
N PHE A 219 18.82 -28.47 2.48
CA PHE A 219 20.22 -28.80 2.75
C PHE A 219 20.55 -28.94 4.23
N GLY A 220 19.58 -28.90 5.12
CA GLY A 220 19.80 -29.10 6.56
C GLY A 220 20.73 -28.08 7.23
N GLN A 221 21.07 -27.01 6.53
CA GLN A 221 21.88 -25.93 7.05
C GLN A 221 20.98 -24.82 7.60
N PRO A 222 21.32 -24.24 8.75
CA PRO A 222 20.55 -23.11 9.28
C PRO A 222 20.64 -21.84 8.42
N ASN A 223 21.50 -21.84 7.42
CA ASN A 223 21.77 -20.70 6.55
C ASN A 223 21.66 -21.10 5.07
N TRP A 224 20.48 -21.49 4.66
CA TRP A 224 20.16 -21.84 3.27
C TRP A 224 19.70 -20.63 2.42
N GLU A 225 19.65 -19.47 3.01
CA GLU A 225 19.57 -18.18 2.34
C GLU A 225 21.00 -17.72 2.06
N SER A 226 21.34 -17.52 0.82
CA SER A 226 22.66 -16.97 0.46
C SER A 226 22.52 -15.51 0.09
N MET A 227 23.46 -14.70 0.55
CA MET A 227 23.61 -13.35 0.03
C MET A 227 24.06 -13.44 -1.43
N VAL A 228 23.38 -12.68 -2.29
CA VAL A 228 23.81 -12.40 -3.66
C VAL A 228 24.16 -10.92 -3.66
N ASP A 229 25.46 -10.62 -3.79
CA ASP A 229 25.96 -9.26 -4.01
C ASP A 229 25.64 -8.76 -5.43
#